data_6a306546953668b7bab23340ab7fd2d7
#
_entry.id   6a306546953668b7bab23340ab7fd2d7
#
_cell.length_a   1.000
_cell.length_b   1.000
_cell.length_c   1.000
_cell.angle_alpha   90.00
_cell.angle_beta   90.00
_cell.angle_gamma   90.00
#
_symmetry.space_group_name_H-M   'P 1'
#
loop_
_entity.id
_entity.type
_entity.pdbx_description
1 polymer ?
#
loop_
_entity_poly.entity_id
_entity_poly.type
_entity_poly.pdbx_seq_one_letter_code
_entity_poly.pdbx_strand_id
1 'polypeptide(L)'
;MKKLLFAMVFAAASLLGFATAQDKGLVGISMPTKSSSRWISDGESMVQVFVLNGYSTDLQYAEDDIPTQLSQIENMITKGAKVLIIAAIDGTTLSDALQQAADAGIKVIAYDRLIRDSANVDYYTTFDNFQVGVLQATSLVEALDLANAAGPFNIELFGGSPDDNNAFFFYDGAMSVLQPYIDEGKLVVGSGQMGMDTVSTLRWDPATAQARMDNLISAYYSDSRIDAVLSPYDGI
;
A
#
# COMPACT_ATOMS: atom_id res chain seq x y z
N MET A 1 -42.59 50.88 61.37
CA MET A 1 -41.34 50.15 61.43
C MET A 1 -41.41 49.01 60.44
N LYS A 2 -40.82 49.21 59.25
CA LYS A 2 -40.87 48.21 58.17
C LYS A 2 -39.56 47.42 58.21
N LYS A 3 -39.68 46.08 58.42
CA LYS A 3 -38.53 45.19 58.35
C LYS A 3 -38.28 44.80 56.90
N LEU A 4 -37.14 45.19 56.34
CA LEU A 4 -36.64 44.72 55.04
C LEU A 4 -36.02 43.31 55.23
N LEU A 5 -36.60 42.32 54.57
CA LEU A 5 -35.96 41.00 54.39
C LEU A 5 -35.09 41.07 53.14
N PHE A 6 -33.77 40.91 53.31
CA PHE A 6 -32.82 40.73 52.24
C PHE A 6 -32.78 39.22 51.89
N ALA A 7 -33.28 38.86 50.72
CA ALA A 7 -33.12 37.51 50.19
C ALA A 7 -31.83 37.44 49.43
N MET A 8 -30.82 36.69 49.97
CA MET A 8 -29.58 36.33 49.26
C MET A 8 -29.90 35.20 48.29
N VAL A 9 -29.89 35.50 46.98
CA VAL A 9 -29.94 34.50 45.95
C VAL A 9 -28.51 34.00 45.71
N PHE A 10 -28.23 32.79 46.14
CA PHE A 10 -26.96 32.07 45.82
C PHE A 10 -27.14 31.57 44.37
N ALA A 11 -26.46 32.25 43.42
CA ALA A 11 -26.28 31.76 42.09
C ALA A 11 -25.19 30.67 42.08
N ALA A 12 -25.63 29.40 42.14
CA ALA A 12 -24.74 28.29 41.88
C ALA A 12 -24.38 28.28 40.39
N ALA A 13 -23.25 28.88 40.04
CA ALA A 13 -22.63 28.72 38.73
C ALA A 13 -22.16 27.26 38.57
N SER A 14 -22.99 26.46 37.88
CA SER A 14 -22.62 25.11 37.47
C SER A 14 -21.47 25.24 36.47
N LEU A 15 -20.22 25.08 36.93
CA LEU A 15 -19.04 24.84 36.09
C LEU A 15 -19.29 23.46 35.44
N LEU A 16 -19.97 23.47 34.30
CA LEU A 16 -19.89 22.36 33.35
C LEU A 16 -18.44 22.34 32.84
N GLY A 17 -17.60 21.58 33.53
CA GLY A 17 -16.29 21.21 33.02
C GLY A 17 -16.49 20.45 31.74
N PHE A 18 -16.28 21.11 30.61
CA PHE A 18 -16.02 20.39 29.36
C PHE A 18 -14.79 19.55 29.61
N ALA A 19 -14.95 18.26 29.84
CA ALA A 19 -13.87 17.31 29.78
C ALA A 19 -13.34 17.38 28.33
N THR A 20 -12.31 18.18 28.11
CA THR A 20 -11.54 18.10 26.86
C THR A 20 -11.01 16.69 26.82
N ALA A 21 -11.46 15.89 25.86
CA ALA A 21 -10.87 14.59 25.61
C ALA A 21 -9.37 14.81 25.51
N GLN A 22 -8.61 14.17 26.40
CA GLN A 22 -7.16 14.31 26.44
C GLN A 22 -6.64 13.74 25.12
N ASP A 23 -5.89 14.55 24.35
CA ASP A 23 -5.22 14.09 23.14
C ASP A 23 -4.26 12.95 23.52
N LYS A 24 -4.46 11.79 22.92
CA LYS A 24 -3.65 10.60 23.15
C LYS A 24 -2.29 10.66 22.48
N GLY A 25 -2.08 11.66 21.65
CA GLY A 25 -0.85 11.94 20.92
C GLY A 25 -0.98 11.85 19.41
N LEU A 26 0.06 12.25 18.73
CA LEU A 26 0.13 12.32 17.28
C LEU A 26 0.45 10.95 16.67
N VAL A 27 -0.31 10.55 15.65
CA VAL A 27 -0.02 9.42 14.77
C VAL A 27 0.41 9.96 13.40
N GLY A 28 1.63 9.68 13.01
CA GLY A 28 2.14 9.99 11.67
C GLY A 28 1.77 8.87 10.69
N ILE A 29 1.24 9.22 9.53
CA ILE A 29 0.82 8.29 8.49
C ILE A 29 1.50 8.72 7.18
N SER A 30 2.38 7.87 6.66
CA SER A 30 3.11 8.12 5.41
C SER A 30 2.69 7.14 4.35
N MET A 31 2.04 7.66 3.30
CA MET A 31 1.57 6.92 2.13
C MET A 31 2.43 7.21 0.91
N PRO A 32 2.59 6.24 -0.03
CA PRO A 32 3.51 6.41 -1.15
C PRO A 32 3.05 7.49 -2.12
N THR A 33 1.77 7.52 -2.51
CA THR A 33 1.30 8.41 -3.58
C THR A 33 -0.21 8.63 -3.53
N LYS A 34 -0.71 9.65 -4.23
CA LYS A 34 -2.13 9.87 -4.52
C LYS A 34 -2.55 9.34 -5.90
N SER A 35 -1.62 8.91 -6.72
CA SER A 35 -1.94 8.39 -8.06
C SER A 35 -2.83 7.14 -8.03
N SER A 36 -2.76 6.37 -6.94
CA SER A 36 -3.68 5.26 -6.65
C SER A 36 -4.72 5.68 -5.61
N SER A 37 -6.01 5.61 -5.99
CA SER A 37 -7.14 5.94 -5.12
C SER A 37 -7.18 5.09 -3.84
N ARG A 38 -6.62 3.88 -3.87
CA ARG A 38 -6.49 3.01 -2.71
C ARG A 38 -5.75 3.70 -1.57
N TRP A 39 -4.59 4.31 -1.83
CA TRP A 39 -3.80 4.97 -0.80
C TRP A 39 -4.52 6.16 -0.16
N ILE A 40 -5.35 6.87 -0.93
CA ILE A 40 -6.20 7.94 -0.40
C ILE A 40 -7.24 7.34 0.54
N SER A 41 -7.96 6.31 0.11
CA SER A 41 -9.00 5.65 0.90
C SER A 41 -8.44 5.05 2.19
N ASP A 42 -7.30 4.38 2.12
CA ASP A 42 -6.64 3.76 3.28
C ASP A 42 -6.19 4.83 4.29
N GLY A 43 -5.53 5.90 3.81
CA GLY A 43 -5.07 6.99 4.65
C GLY A 43 -6.21 7.73 5.35
N GLU A 44 -7.27 8.06 4.62
CA GLU A 44 -8.46 8.72 5.17
C GLU A 44 -9.18 7.84 6.19
N SER A 45 -9.29 6.53 5.93
CA SER A 45 -9.87 5.57 6.86
C SER A 45 -9.08 5.52 8.18
N MET A 46 -7.75 5.48 8.11
CA MET A 46 -6.89 5.55 9.29
C MET A 46 -7.10 6.84 10.08
N VAL A 47 -7.12 7.99 9.39
CA VAL A 47 -7.38 9.29 10.04
C VAL A 47 -8.70 9.26 10.80
N GLN A 48 -9.78 8.79 10.17
CA GLN A 48 -11.09 8.71 10.81
C GLN A 48 -11.04 7.85 12.07
N VAL A 49 -10.45 6.66 11.99
CA VAL A 49 -10.37 5.73 13.13
C VAL A 49 -9.53 6.33 14.27
N PHE A 50 -8.38 6.92 13.99
CA PHE A 50 -7.55 7.50 15.03
C PHE A 50 -8.19 8.72 15.68
N VAL A 51 -8.77 9.63 14.91
CA VAL A 51 -9.47 10.82 15.42
C VAL A 51 -10.65 10.42 16.31
N LEU A 52 -11.47 9.43 15.90
CA LEU A 52 -12.58 8.92 16.71
C LEU A 52 -12.09 8.29 18.02
N ASN A 53 -10.86 7.81 18.08
CA ASN A 53 -10.25 7.25 19.27
C ASN A 53 -9.44 8.27 20.08
N GLY A 54 -9.48 9.56 19.74
CA GLY A 54 -8.88 10.65 20.52
C GLY A 54 -7.39 10.89 20.24
N TYR A 55 -6.89 10.48 19.06
CA TYR A 55 -5.54 10.80 18.59
C TYR A 55 -5.60 11.98 17.60
N SER A 56 -4.53 12.75 17.52
CA SER A 56 -4.24 13.63 16.39
C SER A 56 -3.48 12.86 15.30
N THR A 57 -3.60 13.30 14.06
CA THR A 57 -3.00 12.61 12.90
C THR A 57 -2.25 13.57 12.00
N ASP A 58 -1.16 13.10 11.38
CA ASP A 58 -0.42 13.77 10.31
C ASP A 58 -0.33 12.80 9.13
N LEU A 59 -1.26 12.93 8.16
CA LEU A 59 -1.30 12.12 6.96
C LEU A 59 -0.57 12.82 5.81
N GLN A 60 0.44 12.17 5.26
CA GLN A 60 1.27 12.69 4.17
C GLN A 60 1.36 11.68 3.02
N TYR A 61 1.45 12.19 1.81
CA TYR A 61 1.69 11.42 0.58
C TYR A 61 2.99 11.90 -0.05
N ALA A 62 3.84 10.96 -0.44
CA ALA A 62 5.19 11.29 -0.91
C ALA A 62 5.31 11.35 -2.45
N GLU A 63 4.21 11.11 -3.17
CA GLU A 63 4.11 11.15 -4.64
C GLU A 63 5.20 10.31 -5.34
N ASP A 64 5.44 9.12 -4.77
CA ASP A 64 6.43 8.14 -5.21
C ASP A 64 7.90 8.64 -5.21
N ASP A 65 8.16 9.75 -4.49
CA ASP A 65 9.49 10.31 -4.30
C ASP A 65 10.09 9.90 -2.94
N ILE A 66 11.14 9.08 -2.96
CA ILE A 66 11.78 8.53 -1.75
C ILE A 66 12.33 9.64 -0.84
N PRO A 67 13.08 10.64 -1.34
CA PRO A 67 13.55 11.74 -0.49
C PRO A 67 12.41 12.51 0.19
N THR A 68 11.30 12.71 -0.50
CA THR A 68 10.11 13.35 0.07
C THR A 68 9.53 12.49 1.19
N GLN A 69 9.39 11.17 1.01
CA GLN A 69 8.90 10.27 2.05
C GLN A 69 9.79 10.30 3.29
N LEU A 70 11.10 10.22 3.11
CA LEU A 70 12.08 10.29 4.19
C LEU A 70 11.93 11.60 4.99
N SER A 71 11.89 12.73 4.30
CA SER A 71 11.74 14.05 4.92
C SER A 71 10.42 14.20 5.69
N GLN A 72 9.32 13.65 5.16
CA GLN A 72 8.02 13.63 5.83
C GLN A 72 8.07 12.81 7.13
N ILE A 73 8.69 11.63 7.11
CA ILE A 73 8.86 10.78 8.29
C ILE A 73 9.69 11.49 9.36
N GLU A 74 10.83 12.10 9.00
CA GLU A 74 11.68 12.87 9.91
C GLU A 74 10.93 14.06 10.54
N ASN A 75 10.09 14.74 9.76
CA ASN A 75 9.22 15.81 10.25
C ASN A 75 8.18 15.29 11.25
N MET A 76 7.57 14.12 11.04
CA MET A 76 6.63 13.49 11.96
C MET A 76 7.34 13.11 13.28
N ILE A 77 8.58 12.61 13.23
CA ILE A 77 9.41 12.33 14.40
C ILE A 77 9.65 13.62 15.19
N THR A 78 10.07 14.69 14.50
CA THR A 78 10.32 16.01 15.10
C THR A 78 9.07 16.61 15.76
N LYS A 79 7.89 16.40 15.17
CA LYS A 79 6.60 16.81 15.75
C LYS A 79 6.20 15.99 16.98
N GLY A 80 6.94 14.95 17.32
CA GLY A 80 6.69 14.11 18.49
C GLY A 80 5.58 13.08 18.29
N ALA A 81 5.48 12.53 17.10
CA ALA A 81 4.60 11.39 16.83
C ALA A 81 4.84 10.28 17.88
N LYS A 82 3.78 9.58 18.25
CA LYS A 82 3.85 8.41 19.13
C LYS A 82 3.92 7.10 18.35
N VAL A 83 3.35 7.11 17.17
CA VAL A 83 3.32 6.00 16.25
C VAL A 83 3.54 6.54 14.83
N LEU A 84 4.31 5.82 14.04
CA LEU A 84 4.43 6.00 12.60
C LEU A 84 3.81 4.80 11.90
N ILE A 85 2.91 5.05 10.94
CA ILE A 85 2.36 4.05 10.04
C ILE A 85 2.89 4.37 8.65
N ILE A 86 3.65 3.46 8.07
CA ILE A 86 4.41 3.73 6.86
C ILE A 86 4.12 2.67 5.81
N ALA A 87 3.55 3.08 4.68
CA ALA A 87 3.55 2.32 3.43
C ALA A 87 4.77 2.78 2.62
N ALA A 88 5.85 2.04 2.71
CA ALA A 88 7.13 2.45 2.13
C ALA A 88 7.07 2.46 0.58
N ILE A 89 7.65 3.51 -0.03
CA ILE A 89 7.88 3.52 -1.48
C ILE A 89 8.92 2.44 -1.82
N ASP A 90 10.04 2.46 -1.11
CA ASP A 90 11.11 1.46 -1.17
C ASP A 90 11.37 0.93 0.23
N GLY A 91 11.25 -0.39 0.38
CA GLY A 91 11.39 -1.06 1.68
C GLY A 91 12.80 -1.03 2.28
N THR A 92 13.81 -0.55 1.57
CA THR A 92 15.24 -0.61 2.00
C THR A 92 15.82 0.76 2.38
N THR A 93 15.10 1.86 2.17
CA THR A 93 15.67 3.22 2.24
C THR A 93 15.42 3.95 3.56
N LEU A 94 14.71 3.33 4.52
CA LEU A 94 14.19 4.03 5.70
C LEU A 94 14.99 3.77 6.99
N SER A 95 16.05 2.95 6.96
CA SER A 95 16.74 2.46 8.17
C SER A 95 17.18 3.57 9.13
N ASP A 96 17.75 4.67 8.62
CA ASP A 96 18.24 5.77 9.44
C ASP A 96 17.10 6.55 10.11
N ALA A 97 16.01 6.82 9.40
CA ALA A 97 14.84 7.48 9.96
C ALA A 97 14.14 6.60 11.01
N LEU A 98 14.09 5.29 10.77
CA LEU A 98 13.52 4.36 11.74
C LEU A 98 14.40 4.20 13.00
N GLN A 99 15.73 4.36 12.88
CA GLN A 99 16.59 4.43 14.04
C GLN A 99 16.30 5.69 14.86
N GLN A 100 16.12 6.84 14.21
CA GLN A 100 15.73 8.07 14.90
C GLN A 100 14.36 7.92 15.61
N ALA A 101 13.39 7.25 14.97
CA ALA A 101 12.11 6.96 15.59
C ALA A 101 12.25 6.08 16.84
N ALA A 102 13.07 5.02 16.76
CA ALA A 102 13.36 4.14 17.88
C ALA A 102 14.04 4.87 19.05
N ASP A 103 15.03 5.73 18.76
CA ASP A 103 15.72 6.55 19.75
C ASP A 103 14.77 7.54 20.45
N ALA A 104 13.73 8.00 19.74
CA ALA A 104 12.66 8.83 20.28
C ALA A 104 11.53 8.03 20.98
N GLY A 105 11.61 6.70 21.01
CA GLY A 105 10.60 5.82 21.60
C GLY A 105 9.29 5.73 20.80
N ILE A 106 9.33 6.07 19.51
CA ILE A 106 8.19 6.04 18.60
C ILE A 106 8.00 4.62 18.07
N LYS A 107 6.77 4.12 18.05
CA LYS A 107 6.44 2.83 17.49
C LYS A 107 6.24 2.90 15.98
N VAL A 108 6.74 1.90 15.26
CA VAL A 108 6.69 1.84 13.79
C VAL A 108 5.84 0.64 13.34
N ILE A 109 4.87 0.93 12.49
CA ILE A 109 4.03 -0.06 11.81
C ILE A 109 4.33 0.01 10.32
N ALA A 110 4.89 -1.05 9.76
CA ALA A 110 4.94 -1.24 8.32
C ALA A 110 3.53 -1.61 7.83
N TYR A 111 2.96 -0.78 6.97
CA TYR A 111 1.61 -0.96 6.44
C TYR A 111 1.68 -1.42 4.99
N ASP A 112 1.01 -2.53 4.69
CA ASP A 112 0.94 -3.17 3.38
C ASP A 112 2.32 -3.62 2.84
N ARG A 113 3.27 -2.71 2.69
CA ARG A 113 4.60 -2.95 2.14
C ARG A 113 5.62 -3.26 3.23
N LEU A 114 6.37 -4.34 3.05
CA LEU A 114 7.39 -4.75 4.00
C LEU A 114 8.58 -3.77 4.00
N ILE A 115 8.91 -3.25 5.18
CA ILE A 115 10.16 -2.51 5.38
C ILE A 115 11.23 -3.52 5.76
N ARG A 116 12.33 -3.51 5.01
CA ARG A 116 13.49 -4.41 5.15
C ARG A 116 14.68 -3.65 5.73
N ASP A 117 15.70 -4.38 6.11
CA ASP A 117 17.01 -3.85 6.53
C ASP A 117 16.94 -2.91 7.75
N SER A 118 15.88 -3.04 8.57
CA SER A 118 15.73 -2.31 9.83
C SER A 118 15.14 -3.22 10.91
N ALA A 119 15.76 -3.22 12.07
CA ALA A 119 15.24 -3.90 13.27
C ALA A 119 14.16 -3.06 14.00
N ASN A 120 13.92 -1.82 13.55
CA ASN A 120 13.09 -0.83 14.23
C ASN A 120 11.65 -0.78 13.65
N VAL A 121 11.14 -1.90 13.19
CA VAL A 121 9.73 -2.11 12.83
C VAL A 121 9.09 -2.93 13.93
N ASP A 122 8.12 -2.35 14.65
CA ASP A 122 7.45 -3.04 15.75
C ASP A 122 6.33 -3.96 15.27
N TYR A 123 5.62 -3.57 14.21
CA TYR A 123 4.48 -4.31 13.66
C TYR A 123 4.47 -4.24 12.14
N TYR A 124 3.97 -5.30 11.53
CA TYR A 124 3.70 -5.37 10.10
C TYR A 124 2.27 -5.84 9.86
N THR A 125 1.53 -5.14 9.03
CA THR A 125 0.18 -5.53 8.61
C THR A 125 0.08 -5.54 7.09
N THR A 126 -0.32 -6.69 6.54
CA THR A 126 -0.42 -6.92 5.10
C THR A 126 -1.38 -8.08 4.83
N PHE A 127 -1.48 -8.48 3.56
CA PHE A 127 -2.19 -9.67 3.12
C PHE A 127 -1.25 -10.88 2.99
N ASP A 128 -1.81 -12.06 2.72
CA ASP A 128 -1.04 -13.18 2.18
C ASP A 128 -0.74 -12.90 0.69
N ASN A 129 0.37 -12.23 0.45
CA ASN A 129 0.73 -11.73 -0.86
C ASN A 129 1.01 -12.84 -1.88
N PHE A 130 1.51 -14.01 -1.43
CA PHE A 130 1.64 -15.17 -2.29
C PHE A 130 0.27 -15.69 -2.71
N GLN A 131 -0.65 -15.81 -1.75
CA GLN A 131 -2.02 -16.25 -2.05
C GLN A 131 -2.77 -15.27 -2.96
N VAL A 132 -2.50 -13.96 -2.88
CA VAL A 132 -3.05 -12.98 -3.84
C VAL A 132 -2.62 -13.36 -5.26
N GLY A 133 -1.34 -13.64 -5.49
CA GLY A 133 -0.85 -14.07 -6.81
C GLY A 133 -1.49 -15.38 -7.28
N VAL A 134 -1.63 -16.36 -6.39
CA VAL A 134 -2.34 -17.61 -6.70
C VAL A 134 -3.78 -17.34 -7.16
N LEU A 135 -4.50 -16.46 -6.47
CA LEU A 135 -5.89 -16.12 -6.82
C LEU A 135 -5.99 -15.39 -8.16
N GLN A 136 -5.09 -14.46 -8.45
CA GLN A 136 -5.02 -13.75 -9.73
C GLN A 136 -4.84 -14.74 -10.89
N ALA A 137 -3.87 -15.62 -10.76
CA ALA A 137 -3.60 -16.64 -11.78
C ALA A 137 -4.72 -17.67 -11.92
N THR A 138 -5.32 -18.09 -10.80
CA THR A 138 -6.47 -19.01 -10.81
C THR A 138 -7.64 -18.41 -11.57
N SER A 139 -7.95 -17.11 -11.35
CA SER A 139 -8.99 -16.40 -12.11
C SER A 139 -8.71 -16.39 -13.61
N LEU A 140 -7.45 -16.25 -14.03
CA LEU A 140 -7.05 -16.32 -15.44
C LEU A 140 -7.23 -17.74 -16.00
N VAL A 141 -6.80 -18.77 -15.24
CA VAL A 141 -6.96 -20.18 -15.62
C VAL A 141 -8.44 -20.53 -15.82
N GLU A 142 -9.31 -20.07 -14.92
CA GLU A 142 -10.76 -20.27 -15.01
C GLU A 142 -11.36 -19.50 -16.19
N ALA A 143 -10.99 -18.24 -16.39
CA ALA A 143 -11.50 -17.41 -17.50
C ALA A 143 -11.15 -17.95 -18.88
N LEU A 144 -9.99 -18.59 -19.05
CA LEU A 144 -9.55 -19.24 -20.28
C LEU A 144 -10.02 -20.71 -20.38
N ASP A 145 -10.70 -21.23 -19.36
CA ASP A 145 -11.11 -22.63 -19.27
C ASP A 145 -9.96 -23.64 -19.57
N LEU A 146 -8.78 -23.37 -18.98
CA LEU A 146 -7.57 -24.15 -19.31
C LEU A 146 -7.67 -25.62 -18.95
N ALA A 147 -8.62 -26.00 -18.12
CA ALA A 147 -8.88 -27.41 -17.79
C ALA A 147 -9.44 -28.16 -19.02
N ASN A 148 -10.28 -27.53 -19.84
CA ASN A 148 -11.02 -28.17 -20.95
C ASN A 148 -10.60 -27.63 -22.31
N ALA A 149 -10.14 -26.40 -22.42
CA ALA A 149 -9.75 -25.78 -23.68
C ALA A 149 -8.44 -26.38 -24.22
N ALA A 150 -8.36 -26.51 -25.54
CA ALA A 150 -7.18 -27.11 -26.18
C ALA A 150 -5.95 -26.19 -26.18
N GLY A 151 -6.13 -24.87 -26.21
CA GLY A 151 -5.03 -23.91 -26.39
C GLY A 151 -4.41 -23.98 -27.79
N PRO A 152 -3.20 -23.41 -28.02
CA PRO A 152 -2.52 -22.52 -27.08
C PRO A 152 -3.23 -21.16 -26.96
N PHE A 153 -3.07 -20.52 -25.81
CA PHE A 153 -3.50 -19.14 -25.56
C PHE A 153 -2.26 -18.25 -25.39
N ASN A 154 -2.25 -17.12 -26.07
CA ASN A 154 -1.20 -16.13 -25.92
C ASN A 154 -1.45 -15.27 -24.69
N ILE A 155 -0.48 -15.20 -23.80
CA ILE A 155 -0.54 -14.36 -22.61
C ILE A 155 0.66 -13.45 -22.51
N GLU A 156 0.51 -12.33 -21.81
CA GLU A 156 1.63 -11.52 -21.34
C GLU A 156 1.58 -11.36 -19.84
N LEU A 157 2.77 -11.24 -19.25
CA LEU A 157 2.94 -11.17 -17.81
C LEU A 157 3.38 -9.77 -17.41
N PHE A 158 2.70 -9.19 -16.42
CA PHE A 158 3.11 -7.94 -15.78
C PHE A 158 3.36 -8.19 -14.30
N GLY A 159 4.49 -7.68 -13.81
CA GLY A 159 4.86 -7.67 -12.40
C GLY A 159 4.70 -6.28 -11.80
N GLY A 160 4.64 -6.21 -10.47
CA GLY A 160 4.63 -4.96 -9.72
C GLY A 160 6.00 -4.29 -9.65
N SER A 161 6.12 -3.30 -8.77
CA SER A 161 7.36 -2.52 -8.62
C SER A 161 8.48 -3.34 -7.96
N PRO A 162 9.71 -3.32 -8.47
CA PRO A 162 10.81 -4.11 -7.94
C PRO A 162 11.35 -3.60 -6.59
N ASP A 163 10.99 -2.40 -6.17
CA ASP A 163 11.30 -1.84 -4.86
C ASP A 163 10.25 -2.21 -3.78
N ASP A 164 9.13 -2.83 -4.19
CA ASP A 164 8.11 -3.36 -3.32
C ASP A 164 8.21 -4.89 -3.22
N ASN A 165 8.43 -5.39 -2.01
CA ASN A 165 8.56 -6.83 -1.78
C ASN A 165 7.29 -7.64 -2.13
N ASN A 166 6.11 -7.02 -2.07
CA ASN A 166 4.85 -7.67 -2.42
C ASN A 166 4.83 -8.11 -3.89
N ALA A 167 5.47 -7.35 -4.78
CA ALA A 167 5.51 -7.65 -6.21
C ALA A 167 6.11 -9.04 -6.50
N PHE A 168 7.13 -9.43 -5.76
CA PHE A 168 7.76 -10.75 -5.91
C PHE A 168 6.84 -11.86 -5.42
N PHE A 169 6.20 -11.69 -4.27
CA PHE A 169 5.26 -12.68 -3.76
C PHE A 169 4.03 -12.86 -4.66
N PHE A 170 3.48 -11.75 -5.19
CA PHE A 170 2.40 -11.81 -6.17
C PHE A 170 2.83 -12.60 -7.40
N TYR A 171 4.00 -12.29 -7.93
CA TYR A 171 4.52 -12.93 -9.13
C TYR A 171 4.79 -14.43 -8.90
N ASP A 172 5.47 -14.78 -7.81
CA ASP A 172 5.78 -16.17 -7.46
C ASP A 172 4.50 -16.98 -7.24
N GLY A 173 3.51 -16.41 -6.54
CA GLY A 173 2.21 -17.01 -6.36
C GLY A 173 1.49 -17.26 -7.69
N ALA A 174 1.48 -16.27 -8.59
CA ALA A 174 0.87 -16.41 -9.90
C ALA A 174 1.60 -17.45 -10.76
N MET A 175 2.91 -17.44 -10.79
CA MET A 175 3.71 -18.38 -11.58
C MET A 175 3.61 -19.80 -11.04
N SER A 176 3.37 -20.00 -9.74
CA SER A 176 3.11 -21.34 -9.19
C SER A 176 1.88 -22.03 -9.81
N VAL A 177 0.94 -21.23 -10.31
CA VAL A 177 -0.28 -21.70 -10.99
C VAL A 177 -0.10 -21.75 -12.50
N LEU A 178 0.53 -20.74 -13.11
CA LEU A 178 0.60 -20.60 -14.58
C LEU A 178 1.73 -21.43 -15.20
N GLN A 179 2.84 -21.63 -14.49
CA GLN A 179 4.03 -22.29 -15.04
C GLN A 179 3.73 -23.70 -15.59
N PRO A 180 2.93 -24.56 -14.92
CA PRO A 180 2.57 -25.87 -15.51
C PRO A 180 1.89 -25.76 -16.87
N TYR A 181 0.98 -24.81 -17.06
CA TYR A 181 0.29 -24.60 -18.35
C TYR A 181 1.22 -24.02 -19.42
N ILE A 182 2.22 -23.24 -19.02
CA ILE A 182 3.27 -22.75 -19.93
C ILE A 182 4.17 -23.91 -20.36
N ASP A 183 4.59 -24.77 -19.42
CA ASP A 183 5.43 -25.94 -19.71
C ASP A 183 4.73 -26.97 -20.61
N GLU A 184 3.41 -27.09 -20.48
CA GLU A 184 2.58 -27.93 -21.34
C GLU A 184 2.28 -27.28 -22.73
N GLY A 185 2.63 -26.01 -22.92
CA GLY A 185 2.36 -25.26 -24.14
C GLY A 185 0.90 -24.85 -24.32
N LYS A 186 0.06 -24.96 -23.28
CA LYS A 186 -1.31 -24.43 -23.27
C LYS A 186 -1.33 -22.90 -23.16
N LEU A 187 -0.39 -22.34 -22.44
CA LEU A 187 -0.13 -20.91 -22.37
C LEU A 187 1.21 -20.60 -23.05
N VAL A 188 1.22 -19.57 -23.86
CA VAL A 188 2.42 -19.09 -24.57
C VAL A 188 2.65 -17.63 -24.22
N VAL A 189 3.79 -17.32 -23.62
CA VAL A 189 4.23 -15.93 -23.44
C VAL A 189 4.90 -15.51 -24.74
N GLY A 190 4.18 -14.80 -25.59
CA GLY A 190 4.63 -14.50 -26.96
C GLY A 190 5.89 -13.68 -27.02
N SER A 191 6.12 -12.81 -26.05
CA SER A 191 7.37 -12.05 -25.90
C SER A 191 8.53 -12.87 -25.35
N GLY A 192 8.28 -13.99 -24.68
CA GLY A 192 9.26 -14.74 -23.89
C GLY A 192 9.73 -14.03 -22.61
N GLN A 193 9.14 -12.89 -22.27
CA GLN A 193 9.52 -12.10 -21.08
C GLN A 193 8.83 -12.69 -19.84
N MET A 194 9.57 -13.37 -18.99
CA MET A 194 9.03 -14.10 -17.84
C MET A 194 9.72 -13.77 -16.51
N GLY A 195 10.85 -13.06 -16.50
CA GLY A 195 11.55 -12.69 -15.27
C GLY A 195 11.10 -11.34 -14.73
N MET A 196 11.14 -11.15 -13.41
CA MET A 196 10.81 -9.87 -12.76
C MET A 196 11.65 -8.70 -13.28
N ASP A 197 12.86 -8.96 -13.78
CA ASP A 197 13.72 -7.99 -14.47
C ASP A 197 13.13 -7.44 -15.77
N THR A 198 12.23 -8.19 -16.40
CA THR A 198 11.59 -7.81 -17.66
C THR A 198 10.12 -7.47 -17.56
N VAL A 199 9.41 -8.03 -16.57
CA VAL A 199 7.96 -7.86 -16.42
C VAL A 199 7.57 -6.81 -15.39
N SER A 200 8.52 -6.34 -14.55
CA SER A 200 8.22 -5.39 -13.48
C SER A 200 7.76 -4.02 -14.00
N THR A 201 6.90 -3.37 -13.22
CA THR A 201 6.35 -2.04 -13.48
C THR A 201 6.79 -1.11 -12.35
N LEU A 202 7.84 -0.33 -12.60
CA LEU A 202 8.40 0.58 -11.58
C LEU A 202 7.33 1.53 -11.04
N ARG A 203 7.30 1.66 -9.71
CA ARG A 203 6.32 2.49 -8.97
C ARG A 203 4.85 2.09 -9.20
N TRP A 204 4.60 0.90 -9.74
CA TRP A 204 3.24 0.48 -10.11
C TRP A 204 2.58 1.49 -11.06
N ASP A 205 3.39 2.15 -11.92
CA ASP A 205 2.94 3.26 -12.76
C ASP A 205 2.17 2.77 -13.98
N PRO A 206 0.89 3.19 -14.16
CA PRO A 206 0.07 2.77 -15.29
C PRO A 206 0.63 3.18 -16.65
N ALA A 207 1.30 4.33 -16.74
CA ALA A 207 1.88 4.79 -18.00
C ALA A 207 3.06 3.92 -18.43
N THR A 208 3.87 3.46 -17.48
CA THR A 208 4.95 2.49 -17.71
C THR A 208 4.39 1.15 -18.22
N ALA A 209 3.32 0.65 -17.59
CA ALA A 209 2.66 -0.60 -18.02
C ALA A 209 2.05 -0.46 -19.43
N GLN A 210 1.36 0.65 -19.69
CA GLN A 210 0.78 0.92 -21.01
C GLN A 210 1.86 0.98 -22.09
N ALA A 211 2.95 1.72 -21.86
CA ALA A 211 4.05 1.82 -22.84
C ALA A 211 4.68 0.45 -23.12
N ARG A 212 4.82 -0.40 -22.08
CA ARG A 212 5.28 -1.78 -22.27
C ARG A 212 4.29 -2.59 -23.09
N MET A 213 2.99 -2.50 -22.82
CA MET A 213 1.96 -3.20 -23.59
C MET A 213 1.97 -2.79 -25.07
N ASP A 214 2.06 -1.49 -25.37
CA ASP A 214 2.15 -0.98 -26.74
C ASP A 214 3.38 -1.55 -27.48
N ASN A 215 4.52 -1.64 -26.80
CA ASN A 215 5.71 -2.26 -27.35
C ASN A 215 5.53 -3.76 -27.60
N LEU A 216 4.91 -4.49 -26.65
CA LEU A 216 4.65 -5.93 -26.79
C LEU A 216 3.73 -6.20 -27.98
N ILE A 217 2.63 -5.47 -28.11
CA ILE A 217 1.68 -5.60 -29.23
C ILE A 217 2.42 -5.36 -30.56
N SER A 218 3.19 -4.29 -30.64
CA SER A 218 3.87 -3.92 -31.88
C SER A 218 4.97 -4.91 -32.27
N ALA A 219 5.69 -5.48 -31.31
CA ALA A 219 6.84 -6.33 -31.57
C ALA A 219 6.49 -7.81 -31.78
N TYR A 220 5.45 -8.31 -31.11
CA TYR A 220 5.18 -9.76 -31.01
C TYR A 220 3.78 -10.16 -31.47
N TYR A 221 2.85 -9.21 -31.62
CA TYR A 221 1.43 -9.52 -31.89
C TYR A 221 0.87 -8.81 -33.11
N SER A 222 1.72 -8.50 -34.13
CA SER A 222 1.28 -7.88 -35.37
C SER A 222 0.26 -8.75 -36.17
N ASP A 223 0.41 -10.08 -36.09
CA ASP A 223 -0.38 -11.06 -36.80
C ASP A 223 -1.17 -12.01 -35.88
N SER A 224 -1.16 -11.75 -34.60
CA SER A 224 -1.85 -12.56 -33.59
C SER A 224 -2.46 -11.65 -32.52
N ARG A 225 -3.17 -12.23 -31.56
CA ARG A 225 -3.73 -11.48 -30.45
C ARG A 225 -3.17 -11.98 -29.11
N ILE A 226 -3.24 -11.15 -28.10
CA ILE A 226 -3.09 -11.52 -26.70
C ILE A 226 -4.48 -11.97 -26.21
N ASP A 227 -4.56 -13.18 -25.65
CA ASP A 227 -5.81 -13.76 -25.15
C ASP A 227 -6.06 -13.34 -23.69
N ALA A 228 -5.00 -13.19 -22.89
CA ALA A 228 -5.08 -12.71 -21.52
C ALA A 228 -3.78 -12.04 -21.07
N VAL A 229 -3.87 -11.31 -19.98
CA VAL A 229 -2.74 -10.64 -19.32
C VAL A 229 -2.79 -10.96 -17.84
N LEU A 230 -1.67 -11.41 -17.27
CA LEU A 230 -1.49 -11.39 -15.84
C LEU A 230 -1.14 -9.96 -15.43
N SER A 231 -2.01 -9.30 -14.67
CA SER A 231 -1.73 -8.01 -14.03
C SER A 231 -1.75 -8.18 -12.52
N PRO A 232 -0.75 -7.66 -11.78
CA PRO A 232 -0.69 -7.80 -10.33
C PRO A 232 -1.58 -6.79 -9.60
N TYR A 233 -2.14 -5.79 -10.31
CA TYR A 233 -2.91 -4.69 -9.77
C TYR A 233 -3.82 -4.10 -10.84
N ASP A 234 -5.05 -3.78 -10.49
CA ASP A 234 -6.10 -3.27 -11.41
C ASP A 234 -5.88 -1.83 -11.89
N GLY A 235 -4.85 -1.15 -11.41
CA GLY A 235 -4.42 0.16 -11.91
C GLY A 235 -3.39 0.10 -13.04
N ILE A 236 -2.86 -1.09 -13.40
CA ILE A 236 -1.86 -1.27 -14.46
C ILE A 236 -2.27 -2.32 -15.47
#